data_7b0a723f12c0c693b49bc2fb7aa78ee8
#
_entry.id   7b0a723f12c0c693b49bc2fb7aa78ee8
#
_cell.length_a   1.000
_cell.length_b   1.000
_cell.length_c   1.000
_cell.angle_alpha   90.00
_cell.angle_beta   90.00
_cell.angle_gamma   90.00
#
_symmetry.space_group_name_H-M   'P 1'
#
loop_
_entity.id
_entity.type
_entity.pdbx_description
1 polymer ?
#
loop_
_entity_poly.entity_id
_entity_poly.type
_entity_poly.pdbx_seq_one_letter_code
_entity_poly.pdbx_strand_id
1 'polypeptide(L)'
;MSRALSEFLAQRAPRLDSPQALGECLRALVHEQLASLPPPGGGRTLERWRSLASVAAHDLALCKLYEGHTDALAIMAELKYSGVESGSTWGMWAAEPPQARVTLSGSGTDVRLNGRKAWCSGAAVLSHALMTTWDADGQQRLVAVALEQPGVTVTNEGWSAVGMAATASVEVQFDDAHALAVGGPGDYLSRPGFWQGGIGIAACWYGAASSIAERLARACRQREEPHALAHLGAVDTALFSAAQVLHNAARVVDHQPLADAQLLARRCRAVIEHAALQVIEHTGRALGAGPYCKDAQFARLMADLPVFLRQSHAERDLAALGHWLATSPIDATTQPRSGPQADATSEGSWSL
;
A
#
# COMPACT_ATOMS: atom_id res chain seq x y z
N MET A 1 -13.79 -9.51 2.35
CA MET A 1 -13.84 -8.79 1.03
C MET A 1 -15.28 -8.58 0.64
N SER A 2 -15.65 -7.40 0.12
CA SER A 2 -17.03 -7.25 -0.37
C SER A 2 -17.17 -8.05 -1.68
N ARG A 3 -18.27 -8.78 -1.83
CA ARG A 3 -18.61 -9.51 -3.05
C ARG A 3 -18.60 -8.58 -4.27
N ALA A 4 -19.08 -7.36 -4.10
CA ALA A 4 -19.13 -6.34 -5.14
C ALA A 4 -17.72 -5.97 -5.68
N LEU A 5 -16.69 -5.83 -4.82
CA LEU A 5 -15.32 -5.55 -5.26
C LEU A 5 -14.75 -6.72 -6.08
N SER A 6 -15.00 -7.97 -5.65
CA SER A 6 -14.54 -9.14 -6.41
C SER A 6 -15.20 -9.24 -7.78
N GLU A 7 -16.50 -9.01 -7.86
CA GLU A 7 -17.26 -9.02 -9.11
C GLU A 7 -16.81 -7.90 -10.04
N PHE A 8 -16.55 -6.71 -9.49
CA PHE A 8 -16.02 -5.58 -10.27
C PHE A 8 -14.66 -5.90 -10.88
N LEU A 9 -13.72 -6.43 -10.09
CA LEU A 9 -12.37 -6.77 -10.56
C LEU A 9 -12.40 -7.89 -11.60
N ALA A 10 -13.24 -8.92 -11.41
CA ALA A 10 -13.37 -10.04 -12.34
C ALA A 10 -13.92 -9.63 -13.72
N GLN A 11 -14.70 -8.55 -13.79
CA GLN A 11 -15.27 -8.01 -15.04
C GLN A 11 -14.29 -7.09 -15.79
N ARG A 12 -13.20 -6.67 -15.17
CA ARG A 12 -12.22 -5.76 -15.79
C ARG A 12 -11.13 -6.54 -16.52
N ALA A 13 -10.67 -5.95 -17.62
CA ALA A 13 -9.59 -6.53 -18.40
C ALA A 13 -8.33 -6.74 -17.54
N PRO A 14 -7.62 -7.84 -17.70
CA PRO A 14 -6.42 -8.15 -16.92
C PRO A 14 -5.21 -7.26 -17.28
N ARG A 15 -5.40 -6.24 -18.14
CA ARG A 15 -4.34 -5.38 -18.65
C ARG A 15 -4.59 -3.92 -18.31
N LEU A 16 -4.00 -3.48 -17.20
CA LEU A 16 -3.94 -2.10 -16.77
C LEU A 16 -2.48 -1.61 -16.94
N ASP A 17 -2.01 -1.52 -18.18
CA ASP A 17 -0.60 -1.31 -18.54
C ASP A 17 -0.25 0.16 -18.85
N SER A 18 -1.18 1.09 -18.63
CA SER A 18 -0.94 2.52 -18.79
C SER A 18 -1.50 3.33 -17.63
N PRO A 19 -0.95 4.52 -17.35
CA PRO A 19 -1.50 5.43 -16.34
C PRO A 19 -2.98 5.74 -16.59
N GLN A 20 -3.39 5.94 -17.85
CA GLN A 20 -4.77 6.24 -18.23
C GLN A 20 -5.72 5.10 -17.85
N ALA A 21 -5.37 3.85 -18.18
CA ALA A 21 -6.18 2.68 -17.82
C ALA A 21 -6.31 2.52 -16.30
N LEU A 22 -5.23 2.77 -15.54
CA LEU A 22 -5.25 2.77 -14.08
C LEU A 22 -6.17 3.86 -13.54
N GLY A 23 -6.07 5.10 -14.05
CA GLY A 23 -6.90 6.23 -13.64
C GLY A 23 -8.38 6.00 -13.94
N GLU A 24 -8.72 5.45 -15.11
CA GLU A 24 -10.10 5.08 -15.48
C GLU A 24 -10.66 4.01 -14.54
N CYS A 25 -9.87 2.99 -14.24
CA CYS A 25 -10.28 1.93 -13.32
C CYS A 25 -10.48 2.46 -11.90
N LEU A 26 -9.59 3.31 -11.40
CA LEU A 26 -9.75 3.96 -10.09
C LEU A 26 -11.00 4.83 -10.03
N ARG A 27 -11.24 5.68 -11.06
CA ARG A 27 -12.47 6.49 -11.13
C ARG A 27 -13.73 5.64 -11.10
N ALA A 28 -13.73 4.50 -11.80
CA ALA A 28 -14.84 3.56 -11.76
C ALA A 28 -15.04 2.94 -10.36
N LEU A 29 -13.96 2.56 -9.66
CA LEU A 29 -14.02 2.09 -8.27
C LEU A 29 -14.58 3.15 -7.32
N VAL A 30 -14.21 4.41 -7.51
CA VAL A 30 -14.75 5.54 -6.74
C VAL A 30 -16.24 5.76 -7.04
N HIS A 31 -16.64 5.75 -8.30
CA HIS A 31 -18.04 5.90 -8.73
C HIS A 31 -18.94 4.81 -8.15
N GLU A 32 -18.47 3.56 -8.16
CA GLU A 32 -19.20 2.40 -7.61
C GLU A 32 -19.09 2.29 -6.07
N GLN A 33 -18.53 3.30 -5.39
CA GLN A 33 -18.30 3.32 -3.94
C GLN A 33 -17.43 2.17 -3.40
N LEU A 34 -16.64 1.54 -4.26
CA LEU A 34 -15.76 0.43 -3.93
C LEU A 34 -14.39 0.87 -3.38
N ALA A 35 -14.11 2.17 -3.44
CA ALA A 35 -12.91 2.79 -2.86
C ALA A 35 -13.16 3.50 -1.51
N SER A 36 -14.35 3.32 -0.92
CA SER A 36 -14.68 3.79 0.42
C SER A 36 -14.45 2.64 1.41
N LEU A 37 -13.27 2.63 2.04
CA LEU A 37 -12.88 1.57 2.96
C LEU A 37 -13.10 1.96 4.43
N PRO A 38 -13.36 0.99 5.33
CA PRO A 38 -13.36 1.25 6.76
C PRO A 38 -12.06 1.94 7.18
N PRO A 39 -12.08 2.91 8.11
CA PRO A 39 -10.85 3.52 8.61
C PRO A 39 -10.01 2.49 9.37
N PRO A 40 -8.67 2.63 9.36
CA PRO A 40 -7.80 1.82 10.20
C PRO A 40 -8.19 1.96 11.68
N GLY A 41 -8.24 0.87 12.43
CA GLY A 41 -8.65 0.89 13.83
C GLY A 41 -10.15 1.16 14.07
N GLY A 42 -10.97 1.18 13.02
CA GLY A 42 -12.42 1.43 13.10
C GLY A 42 -13.26 0.18 13.36
N GLY A 43 -12.69 -0.91 13.90
CA GLY A 43 -13.38 -2.17 14.21
C GLY A 43 -13.54 -3.11 12.99
N ARG A 44 -13.10 -2.68 11.81
CA ARG A 44 -13.18 -3.45 10.54
C ARG A 44 -11.86 -3.39 9.76
N THR A 45 -10.72 -3.34 10.46
CA THR A 45 -9.40 -3.20 9.86
C THR A 45 -9.06 -4.36 8.92
N LEU A 46 -9.40 -5.59 9.28
CA LEU A 46 -9.17 -6.76 8.41
C LEU A 46 -9.95 -6.65 7.08
N GLU A 47 -11.15 -6.12 7.08
CA GLU A 47 -11.93 -5.90 5.86
C GLU A 47 -11.24 -4.89 4.92
N ARG A 48 -10.72 -3.78 5.47
CA ARG A 48 -9.88 -2.84 4.72
C ARG A 48 -8.68 -3.55 4.08
N TRP A 49 -7.94 -4.33 4.86
CA TRP A 49 -6.75 -5.02 4.37
C TRP A 49 -7.08 -6.10 3.34
N ARG A 50 -8.18 -6.83 3.50
CA ARG A 50 -8.70 -7.77 2.49
C ARG A 50 -9.02 -7.08 1.17
N SER A 51 -9.59 -5.90 1.20
CA SER A 51 -9.87 -5.11 -0.01
C SER A 51 -8.58 -4.68 -0.70
N LEU A 52 -7.60 -4.16 0.04
CA LEU A 52 -6.28 -3.82 -0.47
C LEU A 52 -5.57 -5.03 -1.08
N ALA A 53 -5.53 -6.16 -0.38
CA ALA A 53 -4.93 -7.40 -0.86
C ALA A 53 -5.60 -7.91 -2.14
N SER A 54 -6.92 -7.79 -2.26
CA SER A 54 -7.66 -8.24 -3.43
C SER A 54 -7.37 -7.41 -4.66
N VAL A 55 -7.28 -6.08 -4.51
CA VAL A 55 -6.89 -5.20 -5.62
C VAL A 55 -5.44 -5.48 -6.02
N ALA A 56 -4.55 -5.73 -5.05
CA ALA A 56 -3.15 -6.08 -5.32
C ALA A 56 -3.00 -7.44 -6.03
N ALA A 57 -3.82 -8.43 -5.68
CA ALA A 57 -3.85 -9.73 -6.34
C ALA A 57 -4.32 -9.63 -7.79
N HIS A 58 -5.20 -8.68 -8.11
CA HIS A 58 -5.70 -8.41 -9.45
C HIS A 58 -4.66 -7.65 -10.29
N ASP A 59 -4.20 -6.50 -9.80
CA ASP A 59 -3.20 -5.64 -10.43
C ASP A 59 -2.48 -4.77 -9.40
N LEU A 60 -1.15 -4.89 -9.33
CA LEU A 60 -0.37 -4.22 -8.29
C LEU A 60 -0.19 -2.72 -8.56
N ALA A 61 -0.16 -2.31 -9.84
CA ALA A 61 -0.09 -0.89 -10.21
C ALA A 61 -1.43 -0.18 -9.89
N LEU A 62 -2.57 -0.85 -10.15
CA LEU A 62 -3.88 -0.35 -9.71
C LEU A 62 -3.94 -0.26 -8.18
N CYS A 63 -3.44 -1.28 -7.49
CA CYS A 63 -3.41 -1.26 -6.04
C CYS A 63 -2.64 -0.07 -5.49
N LYS A 64 -1.54 0.33 -6.13
CA LYS A 64 -0.77 1.51 -5.70
C LYS A 64 -1.59 2.81 -5.74
N LEU A 65 -2.42 3.00 -6.78
CA LEU A 65 -3.29 4.15 -6.86
C LEU A 65 -4.49 4.03 -5.89
N TYR A 66 -5.07 2.84 -5.81
CA TYR A 66 -6.19 2.54 -4.92
C TYR A 66 -5.82 2.68 -3.43
N GLU A 67 -4.65 2.16 -3.05
CA GLU A 67 -4.09 2.29 -1.71
C GLU A 67 -3.86 3.76 -1.38
N GLY A 68 -3.17 4.51 -2.25
CA GLY A 68 -2.92 5.93 -2.05
C GLY A 68 -4.21 6.75 -1.91
N HIS A 69 -5.23 6.45 -2.71
CA HIS A 69 -6.53 7.11 -2.62
C HIS A 69 -7.24 6.80 -1.29
N THR A 70 -7.35 5.53 -0.94
CA THR A 70 -8.05 5.12 0.29
C THR A 70 -7.31 5.53 1.55
N ASP A 71 -5.96 5.66 1.50
CA ASP A 71 -5.16 6.16 2.61
C ASP A 71 -5.32 7.67 2.75
N ALA A 72 -5.28 8.43 1.66
CA ALA A 72 -5.55 9.87 1.68
C ALA A 72 -6.91 10.18 2.32
N LEU A 73 -7.97 9.46 1.93
CA LEU A 73 -9.30 9.63 2.53
C LEU A 73 -9.31 9.31 4.04
N ALA A 74 -8.64 8.24 4.46
CA ALA A 74 -8.57 7.86 5.87
C ALA A 74 -7.81 8.90 6.70
N ILE A 75 -6.68 9.41 6.20
CA ILE A 75 -5.88 10.46 6.84
C ILE A 75 -6.70 11.75 6.98
N MET A 76 -7.35 12.19 5.90
CA MET A 76 -8.18 13.39 5.91
C MET A 76 -9.33 13.29 6.91
N ALA A 77 -9.99 12.13 6.98
CA ALA A 77 -11.04 11.88 7.95
C ALA A 77 -10.51 11.91 9.38
N GLU A 78 -9.36 11.28 9.66
CA GLU A 78 -8.71 11.28 10.99
C GLU A 78 -8.31 12.69 11.43
N LEU A 79 -7.79 13.51 10.51
CA LEU A 79 -7.40 14.90 10.74
C LEU A 79 -8.56 15.91 10.58
N LYS A 80 -9.79 15.43 10.41
CA LYS A 80 -11.03 16.22 10.31
C LYS A 80 -11.04 17.24 9.16
N TYR A 81 -10.41 16.90 8.06
CA TYR A 81 -10.46 17.71 6.84
C TYR A 81 -11.77 17.42 6.08
N SER A 82 -12.52 18.46 5.75
CA SER A 82 -13.85 18.38 5.13
C SER A 82 -13.88 18.72 3.63
N GLY A 83 -12.74 19.06 3.03
CA GLY A 83 -12.65 19.51 1.64
C GLY A 83 -12.57 18.39 0.61
N VAL A 84 -13.07 17.17 0.91
CA VAL A 84 -13.09 16.06 -0.05
C VAL A 84 -14.29 16.19 -0.97
N GLU A 85 -14.04 16.46 -2.24
CA GLU A 85 -15.09 16.55 -3.25
C GLU A 85 -15.59 15.17 -3.68
N SER A 86 -16.89 15.05 -3.96
CA SER A 86 -17.49 13.81 -4.45
C SER A 86 -16.89 13.41 -5.81
N GLY A 87 -16.50 12.16 -5.96
CA GLY A 87 -15.89 11.65 -7.18
C GLY A 87 -14.41 12.01 -7.38
N SER A 88 -13.80 12.79 -6.47
CA SER A 88 -12.37 13.11 -6.55
C SER A 88 -11.51 11.86 -6.33
N THR A 89 -10.38 11.81 -7.03
CA THR A 89 -9.35 10.78 -6.89
C THR A 89 -8.10 11.38 -6.28
N TRP A 90 -7.49 10.69 -5.32
CA TRP A 90 -6.42 11.23 -4.49
C TRP A 90 -5.15 10.40 -4.56
N GLY A 91 -4.00 11.06 -4.62
CA GLY A 91 -2.72 10.45 -4.31
C GLY A 91 -2.35 10.69 -2.86
N MET A 92 -1.53 9.80 -2.26
CA MET A 92 -0.86 10.05 -0.99
C MET A 92 0.64 10.05 -1.22
N TRP A 93 1.27 11.24 -1.16
CA TRP A 93 2.67 11.43 -1.52
C TRP A 93 3.48 11.93 -0.32
N ALA A 94 4.10 11.00 0.39
CA ALA A 94 4.88 11.28 1.60
C ALA A 94 6.39 11.03 1.44
N ALA A 95 6.86 10.68 0.24
CA ALA A 95 8.28 10.48 0.00
C ALA A 95 9.07 11.82 0.07
N GLU A 96 10.21 11.79 0.74
CA GLU A 96 11.05 12.97 1.01
C GLU A 96 12.52 12.66 0.71
N PRO A 97 12.90 12.34 -0.56
CA PRO A 97 14.30 12.18 -0.90
C PRO A 97 15.01 13.55 -0.80
N PRO A 98 16.30 13.57 -0.41
CA PRO A 98 17.01 14.82 -0.11
C PRO A 98 17.03 15.87 -1.25
N GLN A 99 16.95 15.41 -2.48
CA GLN A 99 16.99 16.25 -3.68
C GLN A 99 15.64 16.79 -4.16
N ALA A 100 14.53 16.34 -3.55
CA ALA A 100 13.19 16.76 -3.94
C ALA A 100 12.39 17.16 -2.70
N ARG A 101 12.25 18.47 -2.51
CA ARG A 101 11.58 19.06 -1.37
C ARG A 101 10.55 20.09 -1.82
N VAL A 102 9.36 20.05 -1.22
CA VAL A 102 8.34 21.08 -1.40
C VAL A 102 8.24 21.88 -0.11
N THR A 103 8.29 23.21 -0.25
CA THR A 103 8.07 24.15 0.84
C THR A 103 6.70 24.79 0.71
N LEU A 104 6.09 25.13 1.83
CA LEU A 104 4.89 25.92 1.87
C LEU A 104 5.15 27.32 2.44
N SER A 105 4.42 28.30 1.93
CA SER A 105 4.38 29.65 2.45
C SER A 105 2.92 30.08 2.68
N GLY A 106 2.71 31.11 3.49
CA GLY A 106 1.38 31.56 3.89
C GLY A 106 1.05 31.16 5.33
N SER A 107 -0.12 31.53 5.77
CA SER A 107 -0.62 31.27 7.14
C SER A 107 -2.08 30.79 7.10
N GLY A 108 -2.47 30.03 8.14
CA GLY A 108 -3.82 29.46 8.20
C GLY A 108 -4.00 28.24 7.32
N THR A 109 -5.17 28.10 6.71
CA THR A 109 -5.51 26.96 5.86
C THR A 109 -5.06 27.12 4.41
N ASP A 110 -5.09 28.36 3.87
CA ASP A 110 -4.67 28.68 2.50
C ASP A 110 -3.17 28.87 2.44
N VAL A 111 -2.49 28.06 1.66
CA VAL A 111 -1.02 28.06 1.55
C VAL A 111 -0.58 27.99 0.10
N ARG A 112 0.66 28.37 -0.15
CA ARG A 112 1.31 28.28 -1.47
C ARG A 112 2.46 27.30 -1.42
N LEU A 113 2.61 26.52 -2.49
CA LEU A 113 3.60 25.46 -2.61
C LEU A 113 4.66 25.84 -3.63
N ASN A 114 5.93 25.61 -3.27
CA ASN A 114 7.08 25.78 -4.14
C ASN A 114 8.04 24.62 -4.00
N GLY A 115 8.55 24.11 -5.13
CA GLY A 115 9.53 23.05 -5.15
C GLY A 115 9.10 21.82 -5.94
N ARG A 116 9.72 20.68 -5.65
CA ARG A 116 9.56 19.45 -6.41
C ARG A 116 9.21 18.29 -5.46
N LYS A 117 8.19 17.51 -5.81
CA LYS A 117 7.81 16.28 -5.12
C LYS A 117 8.16 15.08 -5.98
N ALA A 118 8.90 14.14 -5.42
CA ALA A 118 9.28 12.92 -6.11
C ALA A 118 8.30 11.76 -5.84
N TRP A 119 8.29 10.80 -6.76
CA TRP A 119 7.55 9.55 -6.66
C TRP A 119 6.04 9.73 -6.50
N CYS A 120 5.49 10.64 -7.29
CA CYS A 120 4.07 11.00 -7.30
C CYS A 120 3.26 10.00 -8.13
N SER A 121 2.99 8.82 -7.56
CA SER A 121 2.25 7.76 -8.26
C SER A 121 0.90 8.26 -8.76
N GLY A 122 0.63 8.07 -10.06
CA GLY A 122 -0.63 8.42 -10.69
C GLY A 122 -0.84 9.92 -10.93
N ALA A 123 0.17 10.77 -10.78
CA ALA A 123 0.04 12.23 -10.86
C ALA A 123 -0.69 12.72 -12.13
N ALA A 124 -0.48 12.06 -13.27
CA ALA A 124 -1.09 12.45 -14.55
C ALA A 124 -2.57 12.07 -14.69
N VAL A 125 -3.15 11.30 -13.75
CA VAL A 125 -4.50 10.73 -13.88
C VAL A 125 -5.38 10.92 -12.66
N LEU A 126 -4.82 11.42 -11.56
CA LEU A 126 -5.53 11.77 -10.34
C LEU A 126 -5.98 13.23 -10.37
N SER A 127 -7.06 13.56 -9.66
CA SER A 127 -7.54 14.92 -9.54
C SER A 127 -6.85 15.73 -8.44
N HIS A 128 -6.46 15.05 -7.35
CA HIS A 128 -5.89 15.67 -6.15
C HIS A 128 -4.75 14.84 -5.56
N ALA A 129 -3.95 15.48 -4.72
CA ALA A 129 -2.98 14.80 -3.88
C ALA A 129 -3.07 15.32 -2.43
N LEU A 130 -2.91 14.40 -1.49
CA LEU A 130 -2.55 14.66 -0.11
C LEU A 130 -1.06 14.43 0.00
N MET A 131 -0.27 15.43 0.42
CA MET A 131 1.17 15.30 0.38
C MET A 131 1.87 16.01 1.54
N THR A 132 3.04 15.49 1.92
CA THR A 132 3.91 16.15 2.90
C THR A 132 4.71 17.28 2.28
N THR A 133 4.87 18.34 3.05
CA THR A 133 5.61 19.56 2.72
C THR A 133 6.36 20.07 3.95
N TRP A 134 7.11 21.16 3.82
CA TRP A 134 7.89 21.75 4.89
C TRP A 134 7.56 23.24 5.02
N ASP A 135 7.27 23.70 6.23
CA ASP A 135 7.07 25.12 6.50
C ASP A 135 8.39 25.88 6.73
N ALA A 136 8.29 27.19 6.95
CA ALA A 136 9.45 28.05 7.17
C ALA A 136 10.24 27.72 8.45
N ASP A 137 9.58 27.11 9.43
CA ASP A 137 10.18 26.67 10.69
C ASP A 137 10.84 25.29 10.58
N GLY A 138 10.81 24.68 9.36
CA GLY A 138 11.36 23.36 9.11
C GLY A 138 10.51 22.22 9.68
N GLN A 139 9.23 22.48 9.96
CA GLN A 139 8.30 21.48 10.44
C GLN A 139 7.57 20.81 9.25
N GLN A 140 7.37 19.50 9.36
CA GLN A 140 6.60 18.79 8.35
C GLN A 140 5.10 19.12 8.46
N ARG A 141 4.51 19.46 7.33
CA ARG A 141 3.08 19.78 7.19
C ARG A 141 2.44 18.85 6.17
N LEU A 142 1.14 18.67 6.29
CA LEU A 142 0.35 17.94 5.30
C LEU A 142 -0.56 18.93 4.58
N VAL A 143 -0.67 18.79 3.24
CA VAL A 143 -1.50 19.65 2.42
C VAL A 143 -2.33 18.84 1.42
N ALA A 144 -3.53 19.32 1.14
CA ALA A 144 -4.40 18.88 0.06
C ALA A 144 -4.23 19.84 -1.12
N VAL A 145 -3.94 19.31 -2.31
CA VAL A 145 -3.68 20.10 -3.51
C VAL A 145 -4.45 19.52 -4.71
N ALA A 146 -5.17 20.38 -5.44
CA ALA A 146 -5.75 20.04 -6.75
C ALA A 146 -4.62 20.00 -7.79
N LEU A 147 -4.60 18.99 -8.65
CA LEU A 147 -3.51 18.83 -9.63
C LEU A 147 -3.75 19.61 -10.91
N GLU A 148 -5.01 19.90 -11.24
CA GLU A 148 -5.39 20.71 -12.39
C GLU A 148 -5.56 22.18 -11.97
N GLN A 149 -4.45 22.89 -11.85
CA GLN A 149 -4.43 24.31 -11.52
C GLN A 149 -3.15 24.99 -12.02
N PRO A 150 -3.09 26.34 -12.12
CA PRO A 150 -1.85 27.06 -12.37
C PRO A 150 -0.79 26.76 -11.30
N GLY A 151 0.47 26.68 -11.71
CA GLY A 151 1.58 26.41 -10.81
C GLY A 151 1.83 24.93 -10.48
N VAL A 152 1.01 23.99 -11.00
CA VAL A 152 1.26 22.55 -10.89
C VAL A 152 1.67 22.01 -12.26
N THR A 153 2.85 21.39 -12.32
CA THR A 153 3.36 20.73 -13.53
C THR A 153 3.71 19.28 -13.24
N VAL A 154 2.96 18.35 -13.82
CA VAL A 154 3.30 16.93 -13.82
C VAL A 154 4.37 16.70 -14.88
N THR A 155 5.55 16.23 -14.47
CA THR A 155 6.68 15.98 -15.37
C THR A 155 6.63 14.56 -15.93
N ASN A 156 7.59 14.24 -16.84
CA ASN A 156 7.87 12.86 -17.25
C ASN A 156 9.20 12.36 -16.65
N GLU A 157 9.68 12.99 -15.58
CA GLU A 157 10.98 12.73 -14.98
C GLU A 157 10.86 11.89 -13.69
N GLY A 158 11.96 11.28 -13.27
CA GLY A 158 12.08 10.63 -11.97
C GLY A 158 11.54 9.21 -11.88
N TRP A 159 11.00 8.63 -12.98
CA TRP A 159 10.49 7.26 -12.97
C TRP A 159 10.97 6.46 -14.19
N SER A 160 12.00 5.64 -13.99
CA SER A 160 12.58 4.75 -15.00
C SER A 160 12.43 3.26 -14.63
N ALA A 161 11.61 2.95 -13.63
CA ALA A 161 11.43 1.59 -13.14
C ALA A 161 10.70 0.72 -14.18
N VAL A 162 11.18 -0.50 -14.40
CA VAL A 162 10.51 -1.50 -15.24
C VAL A 162 9.29 -2.07 -14.49
N GLY A 163 9.47 -2.46 -13.24
CA GLY A 163 8.35 -2.81 -12.36
C GLY A 163 7.59 -1.55 -11.92
N MET A 164 6.30 -1.67 -11.75
CA MET A 164 5.40 -0.55 -11.44
C MET A 164 5.43 0.58 -12.50
N ALA A 165 5.87 0.29 -13.73
CA ALA A 165 5.99 1.29 -14.79
C ALA A 165 4.67 2.03 -15.06
N ALA A 166 3.54 1.32 -15.05
CA ALA A 166 2.22 1.89 -15.30
C ALA A 166 1.76 2.93 -14.26
N THR A 167 2.33 2.94 -13.05
CA THR A 167 2.01 3.95 -12.03
C THR A 167 2.52 5.34 -12.39
N ALA A 168 3.48 5.44 -13.32
CA ALA A 168 4.15 6.68 -13.69
C ALA A 168 4.41 7.56 -12.45
N SER A 169 5.16 7.01 -11.49
CA SER A 169 5.45 7.69 -10.22
C SER A 169 6.49 8.80 -10.42
N VAL A 170 6.16 9.71 -11.30
CA VAL A 170 7.01 10.82 -11.76
C VAL A 170 7.17 11.93 -10.71
N GLU A 171 7.93 12.93 -11.04
CA GLU A 171 8.06 14.15 -10.25
C GLU A 171 6.99 15.17 -10.62
N VAL A 172 6.50 15.89 -9.62
CA VAL A 172 5.57 17.03 -9.79
C VAL A 172 6.26 18.29 -9.29
N GLN A 173 6.24 19.32 -10.12
CA GLN A 173 6.78 20.64 -9.80
C GLN A 173 5.66 21.58 -9.39
N PHE A 174 5.91 22.35 -8.33
CA PHE A 174 5.02 23.37 -7.78
C PHE A 174 5.72 24.71 -7.88
N ASP A 175 5.01 25.71 -8.44
CA ASP A 175 5.44 27.09 -8.59
C ASP A 175 4.28 28.01 -8.18
N ASP A 176 4.34 28.48 -6.94
CA ASP A 176 3.27 29.25 -6.28
C ASP A 176 1.87 28.57 -6.36
N ALA A 177 1.84 27.24 -6.36
CA ALA A 177 0.60 26.49 -6.46
C ALA A 177 -0.24 26.59 -5.19
N HIS A 178 -1.55 26.74 -5.33
CA HIS A 178 -2.48 26.82 -4.20
C HIS A 178 -2.69 25.44 -3.54
N ALA A 179 -2.74 25.40 -2.23
CA ALA A 179 -3.08 24.20 -1.48
C ALA A 179 -3.78 24.54 -0.15
N LEU A 180 -4.42 23.55 0.45
CA LEU A 180 -5.06 23.67 1.76
C LEU A 180 -4.30 22.84 2.78
N ALA A 181 -3.94 23.44 3.90
CA ALA A 181 -3.29 22.75 5.01
C ALA A 181 -4.26 21.74 5.66
N VAL A 182 -3.75 20.54 5.97
CA VAL A 182 -4.51 19.46 6.62
C VAL A 182 -3.85 19.11 7.94
N GLY A 183 -4.57 19.30 9.04
CA GLY A 183 -4.03 19.15 10.39
C GLY A 183 -2.94 20.18 10.73
N GLY A 184 -2.27 19.97 11.86
CA GLY A 184 -1.16 20.76 12.36
C GLY A 184 0.23 20.22 11.97
N PRO A 185 1.31 20.92 12.41
CA PRO A 185 2.67 20.44 12.25
C PRO A 185 2.88 19.09 12.93
N GLY A 186 3.44 18.12 12.20
CA GLY A 186 3.74 16.79 12.73
C GLY A 186 2.56 15.82 12.86
N ASP A 187 1.32 16.29 12.71
CA ASP A 187 0.11 15.46 12.88
C ASP A 187 0.10 14.23 11.96
N TYR A 188 0.69 14.33 10.76
CA TYR A 188 0.79 13.19 9.84
C TYR A 188 1.47 11.98 10.48
N LEU A 189 2.57 12.19 11.19
CA LEU A 189 3.38 11.10 11.77
C LEU A 189 2.89 10.70 13.17
N SER A 190 2.26 11.63 13.92
CA SER A 190 1.85 11.40 15.30
C SER A 190 0.46 10.77 15.43
N ARG A 191 -0.37 10.80 14.38
CA ARG A 191 -1.69 10.19 14.38
C ARG A 191 -1.62 8.66 14.57
N PRO A 192 -2.53 8.02 15.31
CA PRO A 192 -2.57 6.57 15.47
C PRO A 192 -2.61 5.81 14.15
N GLY A 193 -3.36 6.32 13.16
CA GLY A 193 -3.53 5.71 11.83
C GLY A 193 -2.26 5.63 11.00
N PHE A 194 -1.16 6.33 11.36
CA PHE A 194 0.09 6.28 10.58
C PHE A 194 0.67 4.85 10.51
N TRP A 195 0.88 4.23 11.65
CA TRP A 195 1.42 2.88 11.72
C TRP A 195 0.40 1.81 11.29
N GLN A 196 -0.88 2.03 11.59
CA GLN A 196 -1.96 1.14 11.17
C GLN A 196 -2.11 1.11 9.64
N GLY A 197 -2.01 2.27 8.97
CA GLY A 197 -1.93 2.40 7.52
C GLY A 197 -0.69 1.70 6.94
N GLY A 198 0.44 1.84 7.62
CA GLY A 198 1.69 1.16 7.28
C GLY A 198 1.57 -0.38 7.22
N ILE A 199 0.73 -1.00 8.07
CA ILE A 199 0.42 -2.43 7.98
C ILE A 199 -0.45 -2.71 6.75
N GLY A 200 -1.35 -1.79 6.37
CA GLY A 200 -2.15 -1.89 5.14
C GLY A 200 -1.32 -2.05 3.87
N ILE A 201 -0.16 -1.39 3.80
CA ILE A 201 0.81 -1.58 2.71
C ILE A 201 1.32 -3.03 2.65
N ALA A 202 1.60 -3.63 3.81
CA ALA A 202 2.00 -5.05 3.85
C ALA A 202 0.88 -5.99 3.38
N ALA A 203 -0.38 -5.66 3.62
CA ALA A 203 -1.51 -6.40 3.06
C ALA A 203 -1.56 -6.33 1.51
N CYS A 204 -1.15 -5.21 0.90
CA CYS A 204 -0.98 -5.13 -0.55
C CYS A 204 0.11 -6.11 -1.04
N TRP A 205 1.26 -6.14 -0.36
CA TRP A 205 2.34 -7.09 -0.69
C TRP A 205 1.90 -8.53 -0.57
N TYR A 206 1.15 -8.86 0.49
CA TYR A 206 0.58 -10.17 0.72
C TYR A 206 -0.35 -10.58 -0.44
N GLY A 207 -1.27 -9.69 -0.86
CA GLY A 207 -2.20 -9.97 -1.96
C GLY A 207 -1.49 -10.27 -3.28
N ALA A 208 -0.48 -9.48 -3.63
CA ALA A 208 0.34 -9.73 -4.82
C ALA A 208 1.10 -11.06 -4.72
N ALA A 209 1.73 -11.33 -3.57
CA ALA A 209 2.42 -12.60 -3.33
C ALA A 209 1.48 -13.81 -3.42
N SER A 210 0.27 -13.72 -2.88
CA SER A 210 -0.75 -14.77 -2.99
C SER A 210 -1.14 -15.05 -4.45
N SER A 211 -1.28 -14.02 -5.28
CA SER A 211 -1.55 -14.18 -6.72
C SER A 211 -0.40 -14.87 -7.46
N ILE A 212 0.84 -14.58 -7.10
CA ILE A 212 2.03 -15.28 -7.63
C ILE A 212 1.98 -16.76 -7.21
N ALA A 213 1.72 -17.05 -5.93
CA ALA A 213 1.63 -18.40 -5.39
C ALA A 213 0.55 -19.24 -6.05
N GLU A 214 -0.60 -18.66 -6.38
CA GLU A 214 -1.68 -19.34 -7.08
C GLU A 214 -1.27 -19.84 -8.47
N ARG A 215 -0.34 -19.15 -9.15
CA ARG A 215 0.22 -19.63 -10.42
C ARG A 215 1.02 -20.92 -10.23
N LEU A 216 1.84 -20.97 -9.19
CA LEU A 216 2.59 -22.19 -8.82
C LEU A 216 1.64 -23.33 -8.45
N ALA A 217 0.66 -23.08 -7.59
CA ALA A 217 -0.32 -24.09 -7.19
C ALA A 217 -1.11 -24.63 -8.39
N ARG A 218 -1.49 -23.76 -9.34
CA ARG A 218 -2.19 -24.17 -10.58
C ARG A 218 -1.30 -25.03 -11.45
N ALA A 219 -0.02 -24.70 -11.61
CA ALA A 219 0.94 -25.50 -12.35
C ALA A 219 1.16 -26.89 -11.73
N CYS A 220 1.28 -26.97 -10.40
CA CYS A 220 1.42 -28.24 -9.69
C CYS A 220 0.18 -29.14 -9.83
N ARG A 221 -1.03 -28.55 -9.87
CA ARG A 221 -2.26 -29.33 -10.15
C ARG A 221 -2.33 -29.90 -11.56
N GLN A 222 -1.71 -29.23 -12.54
CA GLN A 222 -1.69 -29.70 -13.93
C GLN A 222 -0.61 -30.76 -14.17
N ARG A 223 0.50 -30.68 -13.45
CA ARG A 223 1.62 -31.61 -13.57
C ARG A 223 2.29 -31.78 -12.21
N GLU A 224 2.23 -32.97 -11.70
CA GLU A 224 2.95 -33.34 -10.49
C GLU A 224 4.45 -33.46 -10.77
N GLU A 225 5.25 -32.64 -10.05
CA GLU A 225 6.70 -32.64 -10.12
C GLU A 225 7.24 -32.43 -8.69
N PRO A 226 8.05 -33.36 -8.15
CA PRO A 226 8.45 -33.37 -6.73
C PRO A 226 9.14 -32.08 -6.25
N HIS A 227 10.00 -31.47 -7.08
CA HIS A 227 10.68 -30.22 -6.72
C HIS A 227 9.73 -29.03 -6.72
N ALA A 228 8.79 -28.97 -7.68
CA ALA A 228 7.76 -27.93 -7.69
C ALA A 228 6.84 -28.05 -6.48
N LEU A 229 6.48 -29.27 -6.06
CA LEU A 229 5.70 -29.49 -4.84
C LEU A 229 6.46 -29.06 -3.57
N ALA A 230 7.79 -29.28 -3.51
CA ALA A 230 8.61 -28.80 -2.40
C ALA A 230 8.61 -27.26 -2.35
N HIS A 231 8.73 -26.59 -3.49
CA HIS A 231 8.60 -25.13 -3.56
C HIS A 231 7.20 -24.63 -3.20
N LEU A 232 6.15 -25.33 -3.60
CA LEU A 232 4.77 -25.01 -3.21
C LEU A 232 4.57 -25.10 -1.71
N GLY A 233 5.12 -26.15 -1.05
CA GLY A 233 5.08 -26.29 0.41
C GLY A 233 5.81 -25.15 1.14
N ALA A 234 6.95 -24.69 0.62
CA ALA A 234 7.66 -23.54 1.17
C ALA A 234 6.85 -22.23 1.04
N VAL A 235 6.24 -22.00 -0.13
CA VAL A 235 5.35 -20.85 -0.39
C VAL A 235 4.13 -20.88 0.53
N ASP A 236 3.47 -22.03 0.69
CA ASP A 236 2.33 -22.19 1.59
C ASP A 236 2.68 -21.82 3.03
N THR A 237 3.79 -22.35 3.54
CA THR A 237 4.25 -22.08 4.91
C THR A 237 4.51 -20.57 5.14
N ALA A 238 5.13 -19.90 4.17
CA ALA A 238 5.40 -18.47 4.23
C ALA A 238 4.12 -17.64 4.24
N LEU A 239 3.18 -17.92 3.32
CA LEU A 239 1.91 -17.20 3.22
C LEU A 239 0.99 -17.49 4.41
N PHE A 240 0.91 -18.73 4.88
CA PHE A 240 0.15 -19.08 6.09
C PHE A 240 0.62 -18.26 7.29
N SER A 241 1.93 -18.21 7.52
CA SER A 241 2.51 -17.43 8.62
C SER A 241 2.21 -15.93 8.49
N ALA A 242 2.37 -15.39 7.29
CA ALA A 242 2.08 -13.98 6.99
C ALA A 242 0.59 -13.63 7.21
N ALA A 243 -0.34 -14.51 6.80
CA ALA A 243 -1.77 -14.34 7.03
C ALA A 243 -2.11 -14.28 8.53
N GLN A 244 -1.55 -15.21 9.33
CA GLN A 244 -1.78 -15.21 10.78
C GLN A 244 -1.29 -13.92 11.45
N VAL A 245 -0.16 -13.37 11.00
CA VAL A 245 0.36 -12.10 11.49
C VAL A 245 -0.60 -10.95 11.15
N LEU A 246 -1.12 -10.87 9.91
CA LEU A 246 -2.08 -9.85 9.51
C LEU A 246 -3.40 -9.98 10.27
N HIS A 247 -3.95 -11.18 10.40
CA HIS A 247 -5.19 -11.42 11.18
C HIS A 247 -5.04 -10.97 12.63
N ASN A 248 -3.93 -11.37 13.29
CA ASN A 248 -3.68 -10.95 14.66
C ASN A 248 -3.49 -9.44 14.77
N ALA A 249 -2.75 -8.83 13.84
CA ALA A 249 -2.52 -7.39 13.85
C ALA A 249 -3.81 -6.59 13.68
N ALA A 250 -4.71 -7.00 12.77
CA ALA A 250 -6.01 -6.37 12.59
C ALA A 250 -6.83 -6.37 13.88
N ARG A 251 -6.86 -7.52 14.57
CA ARG A 251 -7.57 -7.65 15.85
C ARG A 251 -6.96 -6.76 16.94
N VAL A 252 -5.64 -6.69 17.03
CA VAL A 252 -4.96 -5.80 18.01
C VAL A 252 -5.28 -4.34 17.73
N VAL A 253 -5.18 -3.91 16.47
CA VAL A 253 -5.48 -2.54 16.04
C VAL A 253 -6.94 -2.17 16.33
N ASP A 254 -7.89 -3.04 16.02
CA ASP A 254 -9.31 -2.78 16.28
C ASP A 254 -9.65 -2.77 17.77
N HIS A 255 -8.91 -3.51 18.60
CA HIS A 255 -9.12 -3.55 20.06
C HIS A 255 -8.50 -2.34 20.78
N GLN A 256 -7.42 -1.79 20.21
CA GLN A 256 -6.66 -0.67 20.79
C GLN A 256 -6.37 0.40 19.73
N PRO A 257 -7.41 1.05 19.17
CA PRO A 257 -7.27 1.92 17.99
C PRO A 257 -6.41 3.17 18.24
N LEU A 258 -6.24 3.59 19.46
CA LEU A 258 -5.44 4.76 19.84
C LEU A 258 -4.04 4.39 20.36
N ALA A 259 -3.71 3.10 20.48
CA ALA A 259 -2.40 2.68 20.94
C ALA A 259 -1.34 2.90 19.84
N ASP A 260 -0.10 3.14 20.28
CA ASP A 260 1.05 3.16 19.37
C ASP A 260 1.25 1.78 18.73
N ALA A 261 1.01 1.70 17.44
CA ALA A 261 1.16 0.49 16.65
C ALA A 261 2.55 0.35 15.98
N GLN A 262 3.52 1.20 16.31
CA GLN A 262 4.83 1.23 15.65
C GLN A 262 5.55 -0.11 15.67
N LEU A 263 5.68 -0.73 16.84
CA LEU A 263 6.35 -2.01 17.00
C LEU A 263 5.62 -3.12 16.24
N LEU A 264 4.28 -3.15 16.35
CA LEU A 264 3.44 -4.10 15.63
C LEU A 264 3.61 -3.96 14.12
N ALA A 265 3.55 -2.72 13.62
CA ALA A 265 3.67 -2.42 12.19
C ALA A 265 5.04 -2.85 11.64
N ARG A 266 6.14 -2.53 12.34
CA ARG A 266 7.49 -2.96 11.91
C ARG A 266 7.62 -4.48 11.84
N ARG A 267 7.11 -5.20 12.86
CA ARG A 267 7.10 -6.67 12.87
C ARG A 267 6.27 -7.25 11.72
N CYS A 268 5.05 -6.76 11.54
CA CYS A 268 4.16 -7.21 10.45
C CYS A 268 4.80 -6.98 9.08
N ARG A 269 5.29 -5.77 8.82
CA ARG A 269 5.91 -5.42 7.54
C ARG A 269 7.13 -6.30 7.24
N ALA A 270 8.00 -6.54 8.22
CA ALA A 270 9.18 -7.40 8.06
C ALA A 270 8.80 -8.85 7.74
N VAL A 271 7.80 -9.42 8.43
CA VAL A 271 7.34 -10.79 8.18
C VAL A 271 6.75 -10.92 6.78
N ILE A 272 5.89 -9.98 6.38
CA ILE A 272 5.20 -10.05 5.08
C ILE A 272 6.17 -9.76 3.93
N GLU A 273 7.12 -8.82 4.08
CA GLU A 273 8.18 -8.60 3.10
C GLU A 273 9.00 -9.86 2.87
N HIS A 274 9.42 -10.53 3.96
CA HIS A 274 10.17 -11.79 3.87
C HIS A 274 9.37 -12.88 3.18
N ALA A 275 8.10 -13.06 3.53
CA ALA A 275 7.21 -14.02 2.88
C ALA A 275 7.04 -13.73 1.39
N ALA A 276 6.85 -12.47 0.99
CA ALA A 276 6.74 -12.07 -0.41
C ALA A 276 8.02 -12.37 -1.20
N LEU A 277 9.20 -12.13 -0.62
CA LEU A 277 10.48 -12.48 -1.24
C LEU A 277 10.65 -13.99 -1.43
N GLN A 278 10.25 -14.80 -0.43
CA GLN A 278 10.24 -16.26 -0.56
C GLN A 278 9.29 -16.73 -1.66
N VAL A 279 8.10 -16.15 -1.76
CA VAL A 279 7.14 -16.48 -2.83
C VAL A 279 7.72 -16.19 -4.21
N ILE A 280 8.34 -15.01 -4.40
CA ILE A 280 9.01 -14.65 -5.66
C ILE A 280 10.10 -15.68 -6.01
N GLU A 281 10.97 -15.99 -5.06
CA GLU A 281 12.10 -16.91 -5.29
C GLU A 281 11.60 -18.31 -5.61
N HIS A 282 10.79 -18.91 -4.73
CA HIS A 282 10.35 -20.29 -4.87
C HIS A 282 9.47 -20.49 -6.11
N THR A 283 8.55 -19.55 -6.40
CA THR A 283 7.72 -19.65 -7.61
C THR A 283 8.55 -19.52 -8.87
N GLY A 284 9.49 -18.58 -8.91
CA GLY A 284 10.40 -18.41 -10.06
C GLY A 284 11.24 -19.66 -10.34
N ARG A 285 11.79 -20.27 -9.29
CA ARG A 285 12.59 -21.51 -9.41
C ARG A 285 11.75 -22.71 -9.85
N ALA A 286 10.54 -22.84 -9.34
CA ALA A 286 9.66 -23.95 -9.68
C ALA A 286 9.12 -23.89 -11.11
N LEU A 287 8.74 -22.70 -11.58
CA LEU A 287 8.12 -22.52 -12.89
C LEU A 287 9.14 -22.29 -14.02
N GLY A 288 10.37 -21.89 -13.68
CA GLY A 288 11.41 -21.58 -14.66
C GLY A 288 11.06 -20.38 -15.53
N ALA A 289 11.77 -20.24 -16.66
CA ALA A 289 11.66 -19.09 -17.56
C ALA A 289 10.32 -18.99 -18.32
N GLY A 290 9.60 -20.11 -18.47
CA GLY A 290 8.40 -20.18 -19.33
C GLY A 290 7.36 -19.09 -19.05
N PRO A 291 6.82 -18.96 -17.84
CA PRO A 291 5.83 -17.94 -17.51
C PRO A 291 6.36 -16.51 -17.63
N TYR A 292 7.63 -16.27 -17.33
CA TYR A 292 8.24 -14.93 -17.52
C TYR A 292 8.23 -14.48 -18.98
N CYS A 293 8.28 -15.42 -19.93
CA CYS A 293 8.32 -15.12 -21.36
C CYS A 293 6.94 -15.19 -22.05
N LYS A 294 5.96 -15.92 -21.48
CA LYS A 294 4.72 -16.27 -22.16
C LYS A 294 3.45 -15.81 -21.44
N ASP A 295 3.52 -15.47 -20.14
CA ASP A 295 2.40 -14.94 -19.36
C ASP A 295 2.73 -13.49 -18.96
N ALA A 296 2.21 -12.54 -19.72
CA ALA A 296 2.51 -11.11 -19.52
C ALA A 296 2.03 -10.59 -18.15
N GLN A 297 0.94 -11.14 -17.60
CA GLN A 297 0.45 -10.75 -16.28
C GLN A 297 1.38 -11.26 -15.16
N PHE A 298 1.81 -12.52 -15.27
CA PHE A 298 2.79 -13.08 -14.33
C PHE A 298 4.13 -12.34 -14.40
N ALA A 299 4.66 -12.13 -15.62
CA ALA A 299 5.92 -11.42 -15.80
C ALA A 299 5.89 -10.01 -15.20
N ARG A 300 4.77 -9.29 -15.40
CA ARG A 300 4.59 -7.95 -14.83
C ARG A 300 4.52 -7.99 -13.31
N LEU A 301 3.72 -8.89 -12.73
CA LEU A 301 3.59 -9.00 -11.27
C LEU A 301 4.92 -9.35 -10.59
N MET A 302 5.73 -10.23 -11.23
CA MET A 302 7.08 -10.57 -10.78
C MET A 302 8.06 -9.40 -10.88
N ALA A 303 7.84 -8.45 -11.79
CA ALA A 303 8.63 -7.23 -11.90
C ALA A 303 8.12 -6.13 -10.94
N ASP A 304 6.81 -6.02 -10.76
CA ASP A 304 6.16 -4.97 -9.97
C ASP A 304 6.40 -5.15 -8.46
N LEU A 305 6.21 -6.37 -7.95
CA LEU A 305 6.27 -6.64 -6.52
C LEU A 305 7.64 -6.29 -5.89
N PRO A 306 8.80 -6.61 -6.48
CA PRO A 306 10.09 -6.19 -5.95
C PRO A 306 10.24 -4.67 -5.81
N VAL A 307 9.68 -3.88 -6.74
CA VAL A 307 9.71 -2.41 -6.68
C VAL A 307 8.79 -1.93 -5.55
N PHE A 308 7.57 -2.47 -5.45
CA PHE A 308 6.63 -2.06 -4.41
C PHE A 308 7.12 -2.42 -3.00
N LEU A 309 7.81 -3.54 -2.83
CA LEU A 309 8.45 -3.93 -1.56
C LEU A 309 9.48 -2.88 -1.08
N ARG A 310 10.07 -2.07 -1.98
CA ARG A 310 11.01 -1.00 -1.58
C ARG A 310 10.35 0.20 -0.91
N GLN A 311 9.03 0.19 -0.71
CA GLN A 311 8.38 1.06 0.29
C GLN A 311 8.68 0.63 1.74
N SER A 312 9.25 -0.55 1.96
CA SER A 312 9.92 -0.91 3.21
C SER A 312 11.23 -0.15 3.35
N HIS A 313 11.55 0.28 4.56
CA HIS A 313 12.88 0.79 4.87
C HIS A 313 13.85 -0.33 5.27
N ALA A 314 13.47 -1.58 5.07
CA ALA A 314 14.24 -2.80 5.24
C ALA A 314 15.15 -2.76 6.49
N GLU A 315 16.47 -2.66 6.31
CA GLU A 315 17.47 -2.68 7.38
C GLU A 315 17.27 -1.54 8.40
N ARG A 316 16.75 -0.38 8.00
CA ARG A 316 16.45 0.73 8.94
C ARG A 316 15.32 0.34 9.89
N ASP A 317 14.26 -0.30 9.40
CA ASP A 317 13.15 -0.77 10.22
C ASP A 317 13.58 -1.92 11.12
N LEU A 318 14.41 -2.85 10.63
CA LEU A 318 14.99 -3.93 11.41
C LEU A 318 15.96 -3.41 12.49
N ALA A 319 16.81 -2.44 12.16
CA ALA A 319 17.71 -1.82 13.12
C ALA A 319 16.95 -1.10 14.25
N ALA A 320 15.87 -0.40 13.90
CA ALA A 320 15.02 0.24 14.90
C ALA A 320 14.28 -0.78 15.78
N LEU A 321 13.84 -1.91 15.22
CA LEU A 321 13.28 -3.02 15.96
C LEU A 321 14.32 -3.65 16.90
N GLY A 322 15.54 -3.91 16.41
CA GLY A 322 16.64 -4.43 17.20
C GLY A 322 17.04 -3.50 18.35
N HIS A 323 17.10 -2.19 18.08
CA HIS A 323 17.39 -1.18 19.11
C HIS A 323 16.32 -1.19 20.22
N TRP A 324 15.03 -1.23 19.84
CA TRP A 324 13.94 -1.32 20.81
C TRP A 324 14.06 -2.57 21.69
N LEU A 325 14.35 -3.74 21.10
CA LEU A 325 14.53 -4.98 21.84
C LEU A 325 15.73 -4.94 22.79
N ALA A 326 16.80 -4.27 22.41
CA ALA A 326 18.02 -4.15 23.22
C ALA A 326 17.87 -3.15 24.39
N THR A 327 16.98 -2.17 24.26
CA THR A 327 16.81 -1.09 25.25
C THR A 327 15.56 -1.22 26.11
N SER A 328 14.56 -2.01 25.69
CA SER A 328 13.34 -2.27 26.43
C SER A 328 13.37 -3.67 27.07
N PRO A 329 13.16 -3.84 28.38
CA PRO A 329 13.00 -5.14 28.99
C PRO A 329 11.84 -5.88 28.28
N ILE A 330 12.09 -7.09 27.80
CA ILE A 330 11.04 -7.95 27.28
C ILE A 330 10.27 -8.47 28.46
N ASP A 331 9.17 -7.80 28.82
CA ASP A 331 8.24 -8.33 29.79
C ASP A 331 7.50 -9.50 29.14
N ALA A 332 7.73 -10.70 29.62
CA ALA A 332 7.16 -11.95 29.07
C ALA A 332 5.61 -11.99 29.17
N THR A 333 4.99 -10.99 29.76
CA THR A 333 3.54 -10.86 29.98
C THR A 333 2.80 -10.22 28.81
N THR A 334 3.46 -9.70 27.79
CA THR A 334 2.81 -9.07 26.62
C THR A 334 2.47 -10.05 25.48
N GLN A 335 2.25 -11.33 25.76
CA GLN A 335 1.60 -12.21 24.80
C GLN A 335 0.09 -11.99 24.85
N PRO A 336 -0.57 -11.66 23.71
CA PRO A 336 -2.03 -11.60 23.68
C PRO A 336 -2.61 -12.98 24.00
N ARG A 337 -3.47 -13.05 25.02
CA ARG A 337 -4.19 -14.28 25.37
C ARG A 337 -5.05 -14.73 24.18
N SER A 338 -4.91 -15.99 23.78
CA SER A 338 -5.68 -16.63 22.71
C SER A 338 -7.19 -16.59 23.01
N GLY A 339 -7.94 -15.90 22.14
CA GLY A 339 -9.40 -15.98 22.10
C GLY A 339 -9.87 -17.07 21.12
N PRO A 340 -11.18 -17.42 21.09
CA PRO A 340 -11.68 -18.57 20.34
C PRO A 340 -11.49 -18.42 18.83
N GLN A 341 -11.19 -19.55 18.19
CA GLN A 341 -11.04 -19.72 16.74
C GLN A 341 -12.34 -19.36 16.01
N ALA A 342 -12.23 -18.54 14.94
CA ALA A 342 -13.31 -18.31 14.00
C ALA A 342 -13.29 -19.40 12.91
N ASP A 343 -14.48 -19.83 12.50
CA ASP A 343 -14.72 -20.86 11.49
C ASP A 343 -14.08 -20.52 10.14
N ALA A 344 -13.38 -21.52 9.58
CA ALA A 344 -12.82 -21.46 8.22
C ALA A 344 -13.94 -21.72 7.19
N THR A 345 -14.39 -20.66 6.54
CA THR A 345 -15.18 -20.78 5.30
C THR A 345 -14.23 -20.89 4.12
N SER A 346 -14.58 -21.78 3.18
CA SER A 346 -13.81 -22.18 2.00
C SER A 346 -13.67 -21.07 0.95
N GLU A 347 -12.85 -20.10 1.21
CA GLU A 347 -12.28 -19.18 0.23
C GLU A 347 -10.86 -19.66 -0.08
N GLY A 348 -10.33 -19.46 -1.30
CA GLY A 348 -9.10 -20.04 -1.82
C GLY A 348 -7.93 -20.17 -0.84
N SER A 349 -6.96 -21.03 -1.12
CA SER A 349 -5.94 -21.53 -0.17
C SER A 349 -5.19 -20.41 0.61
N TRP A 350 -5.14 -19.17 0.10
CA TRP A 350 -4.43 -18.04 0.69
C TRP A 350 -5.25 -16.74 0.72
N SER A 351 -6.57 -16.82 0.91
CA SER A 351 -7.37 -15.62 1.17
C SER A 351 -7.02 -15.03 2.55
N LEU A 352 -6.88 -13.69 2.60
CA LEU A 352 -6.62 -12.96 3.84
C LEU A 352 -7.88 -12.85 4.71
#